data_4c1d3a302ad29cb7b51089ed4a8487d2
#
_entry.id   4c1d3a302ad29cb7b51089ed4a8487d2
#
_cell.length_a   1.000
_cell.length_b   1.000
_cell.length_c   1.000
_cell.angle_alpha   90.00
_cell.angle_beta   90.00
_cell.angle_gamma   90.00
#
_symmetry.space_group_name_H-M   'P 1'
#
loop_
_entity.id
_entity.type
_entity.pdbx_description
1 polymer ?
#
loop_
_entity_poly.entity_id
_entity_poly.type
_entity_poly.pdbx_seq_one_letter_code
_entity_poly.pdbx_strand_id
1 'polypeptide(L)'
;MTLTITSCNQSQSKMDDTSASGKTGPTSTMRIAYVEVDSIMSQYKFCKDYSLILQKKGQNIQNTLAGKQQQLQNAAANFQQKVQQNAYTREQAEAIQAGLQRQNNDLQVLNQRLSTEFQNETDKYNKALRDSIQHFLALYNKDKKYTLILSKAGDNLLYADKALDITNDVIAGLNKAYKSVAEIKAVDKKK
;
A
#
# COMPACT_ATOMS: atom_id res chain seq x y z
N MET A 1 -56.36 20.18 -58.14
CA MET A 1 -55.53 19.22 -57.43
C MET A 1 -55.51 19.61 -55.97
N THR A 2 -56.32 19.00 -55.18
CA THR A 2 -56.53 19.30 -53.74
C THR A 2 -55.83 18.21 -52.94
N LEU A 3 -54.80 18.59 -52.17
CA LEU A 3 -54.13 17.74 -51.20
C LEU A 3 -54.80 17.90 -49.82
N THR A 4 -55.42 16.87 -49.35
CA THR A 4 -55.96 16.72 -48.01
C THR A 4 -54.88 16.20 -47.05
N ILE A 5 -54.56 16.99 -46.05
CA ILE A 5 -53.68 16.59 -44.93
C ILE A 5 -54.53 15.97 -43.85
N THR A 6 -54.32 14.68 -43.58
CA THR A 6 -54.96 13.94 -42.49
C THR A 6 -54.21 14.22 -41.20
N SER A 7 -54.87 14.86 -40.27
CA SER A 7 -54.41 15.11 -38.86
C SER A 7 -54.46 13.81 -38.10
N CYS A 8 -53.34 13.31 -37.60
CA CYS A 8 -53.28 12.22 -36.62
C CYS A 8 -53.66 12.75 -35.23
N ASN A 9 -54.71 12.22 -34.72
CA ASN A 9 -55.21 12.40 -33.37
C ASN A 9 -54.29 11.74 -32.35
N GLN A 10 -53.64 12.53 -31.54
CA GLN A 10 -52.71 12.07 -30.49
C GLN A 10 -53.54 11.64 -29.26
N SER A 11 -53.70 10.35 -29.05
CA SER A 11 -54.35 9.80 -27.85
C SER A 11 -53.46 10.05 -26.65
N GLN A 12 -53.89 10.96 -25.78
CA GLN A 12 -53.32 11.12 -24.44
C GLN A 12 -53.65 9.88 -23.63
N SER A 13 -52.64 9.07 -23.35
CA SER A 13 -52.69 8.04 -22.31
C SER A 13 -52.76 8.74 -20.96
N LYS A 14 -53.92 8.71 -20.34
CA LYS A 14 -54.04 9.02 -18.89
C LYS A 14 -53.19 8.02 -18.14
N MET A 15 -52.12 8.49 -17.51
CA MET A 15 -51.46 7.75 -16.44
C MET A 15 -52.45 7.64 -15.28
N ASP A 16 -52.84 6.42 -15.04
CA ASP A 16 -53.64 6.01 -13.90
C ASP A 16 -52.83 6.28 -12.62
N ASP A 17 -53.31 7.22 -11.83
CA ASP A 17 -52.75 7.55 -10.50
C ASP A 17 -53.17 6.43 -9.53
N THR A 18 -52.53 5.26 -9.70
CA THR A 18 -52.59 4.24 -8.66
C THR A 18 -51.65 4.66 -7.53
N SER A 19 -52.19 5.41 -6.61
CA SER A 19 -51.62 5.61 -5.26
C SER A 19 -51.38 4.24 -4.61
N ALA A 20 -50.24 3.62 -4.92
CA ALA A 20 -49.74 2.52 -4.14
C ALA A 20 -49.36 3.09 -2.75
N SER A 21 -50.28 2.95 -1.80
CA SER A 21 -50.03 3.08 -0.37
C SER A 21 -48.98 2.03 0.01
N GLY A 22 -47.72 2.27 -0.39
CA GLY A 22 -46.55 1.56 0.09
C GLY A 22 -46.34 1.95 1.54
N LYS A 23 -46.53 1.00 2.46
CA LYS A 23 -46.06 1.11 3.83
C LYS A 23 -44.63 1.65 3.82
N THR A 24 -44.45 2.92 4.15
CA THR A 24 -43.16 3.51 4.48
C THR A 24 -42.69 2.86 5.76
N GLY A 25 -41.98 1.72 5.60
CA GLY A 25 -41.10 1.24 6.65
C GLY A 25 -40.11 2.37 6.97
N PRO A 26 -39.52 2.40 8.18
CA PRO A 26 -38.65 3.49 8.59
C PRO A 26 -37.55 3.64 7.53
N THR A 27 -37.61 4.73 6.79
CA THR A 27 -36.52 5.10 5.84
C THR A 27 -35.29 5.31 6.69
N SER A 28 -34.49 4.25 6.82
CA SER A 28 -33.17 4.34 7.46
C SER A 28 -32.36 5.35 6.65
N THR A 29 -32.31 6.57 7.15
CA THR A 29 -31.53 7.63 6.53
C THR A 29 -30.09 7.13 6.43
N MET A 30 -29.60 6.90 5.20
CA MET A 30 -28.24 6.44 4.97
C MET A 30 -27.28 7.54 5.47
N ARG A 31 -26.52 7.22 6.52
CA ARG A 31 -25.51 8.11 7.07
C ARG A 31 -24.14 7.72 6.49
N ILE A 32 -23.60 8.61 5.68
CA ILE A 32 -22.32 8.41 4.99
C ILE A 32 -21.26 9.26 5.69
N ALA A 33 -20.05 8.77 5.75
CA ALA A 33 -18.83 9.50 6.09
C ALA A 33 -17.70 9.13 5.15
N TYR A 34 -16.62 9.91 5.16
CA TYR A 34 -15.41 9.54 4.46
C TYR A 34 -14.15 9.80 5.29
N VAL A 35 -13.07 9.14 4.90
CA VAL A 35 -11.75 9.29 5.49
C VAL A 35 -10.72 9.48 4.39
N GLU A 36 -9.88 10.49 4.50
CA GLU A 36 -8.79 10.77 3.56
C GLU A 36 -7.60 9.86 3.84
N VAL A 37 -7.29 8.98 2.88
CA VAL A 37 -6.19 8.01 3.03
C VAL A 37 -4.84 8.70 3.11
N ASP A 38 -4.59 9.74 2.30
CA ASP A 38 -3.32 10.48 2.30
C ASP A 38 -3.06 11.17 3.65
N SER A 39 -4.12 11.68 4.29
CA SER A 39 -4.04 12.23 5.63
C SER A 39 -3.70 11.17 6.68
N ILE A 40 -4.27 9.96 6.57
CA ILE A 40 -3.87 8.83 7.44
C ILE A 40 -2.41 8.48 7.21
N MET A 41 -1.98 8.32 5.95
CA MET A 41 -0.61 7.94 5.62
C MET A 41 0.42 8.94 6.16
N SER A 42 0.09 10.23 6.15
CA SER A 42 0.99 11.29 6.62
C SER A 42 0.96 11.54 8.12
N GLN A 43 -0.14 11.22 8.83
CA GLN A 43 -0.34 11.61 10.22
C GLN A 43 -0.44 10.45 11.21
N TYR A 44 -0.75 9.23 10.74
CA TYR A 44 -0.80 8.06 11.59
C TYR A 44 0.61 7.61 11.99
N LYS A 45 0.88 7.53 13.30
CA LYS A 45 2.20 7.17 13.85
C LYS A 45 2.73 5.85 13.32
N PHE A 46 1.87 4.85 13.18
CA PHE A 46 2.21 3.57 12.57
C PHE A 46 2.81 3.74 11.17
N CYS A 47 2.20 4.57 10.32
CA CYS A 47 2.71 4.83 8.96
C CYS A 47 4.08 5.50 9.00
N LYS A 48 4.28 6.47 9.90
CA LYS A 48 5.57 7.16 10.07
C LYS A 48 6.66 6.20 10.51
N ASP A 49 6.41 5.38 11.52
CA ASP A 49 7.37 4.41 12.04
C ASP A 49 7.75 3.36 10.98
N TYR A 50 6.77 2.83 10.27
CA TYR A 50 7.02 1.84 9.21
C TYR A 50 7.70 2.43 7.98
N SER A 51 7.37 3.67 7.60
CA SER A 51 8.07 4.38 6.52
C SER A 51 9.58 4.45 6.82
N LEU A 52 9.95 4.80 8.06
CA LEU A 52 11.35 4.82 8.48
C LEU A 52 12.00 3.43 8.47
N ILE A 53 11.26 2.39 8.88
CA ILE A 53 11.75 1.01 8.86
C ILE A 53 12.02 0.56 7.41
N LEU A 54 11.07 0.78 6.50
CA LEU A 54 11.21 0.43 5.10
C LEU A 54 12.32 1.22 4.41
N GLN A 55 12.45 2.52 4.72
CA GLN A 55 13.53 3.35 4.21
C GLN A 55 14.90 2.82 4.63
N LYS A 56 15.09 2.51 5.93
CA LYS A 56 16.35 1.92 6.43
C LYS A 56 16.63 0.57 5.80
N LYS A 57 15.62 -0.29 5.66
CA LYS A 57 15.78 -1.60 5.03
C LYS A 57 16.19 -1.45 3.56
N GLY A 58 15.53 -0.56 2.81
CA GLY A 58 15.90 -0.26 1.43
C GLY A 58 17.35 0.24 1.31
N GLN A 59 17.75 1.17 2.17
CA GLN A 59 19.12 1.68 2.20
C GLN A 59 20.14 0.58 2.53
N ASN A 60 19.84 -0.29 3.47
CA ASN A 60 20.72 -1.42 3.83
C ASN A 60 20.84 -2.42 2.68
N ILE A 61 19.77 -2.70 1.95
CA ILE A 61 19.79 -3.55 0.75
C ILE A 61 20.70 -2.94 -0.31
N GLN A 62 20.52 -1.65 -0.63
CA GLN A 62 21.34 -0.94 -1.60
C GLN A 62 22.84 -0.98 -1.22
N ASN A 63 23.15 -0.66 0.05
CA ASN A 63 24.54 -0.68 0.53
C ASN A 63 25.15 -2.09 0.46
N THR A 64 24.37 -3.12 0.81
CA THR A 64 24.81 -4.51 0.75
C THR A 64 25.13 -4.95 -0.67
N LEU A 65 24.23 -4.65 -1.62
CA LEU A 65 24.40 -5.01 -3.02
C LEU A 65 25.56 -4.23 -3.67
N ALA A 66 25.64 -2.91 -3.41
CA ALA A 66 26.75 -2.08 -3.90
C ALA A 66 28.10 -2.56 -3.37
N GLY A 67 28.19 -2.88 -2.07
CA GLY A 67 29.41 -3.42 -1.48
C GLY A 67 29.84 -4.76 -2.10
N LYS A 68 28.89 -5.68 -2.34
CA LYS A 68 29.18 -6.96 -3.00
C LYS A 68 29.59 -6.79 -4.45
N GLN A 69 28.92 -5.89 -5.18
CA GLN A 69 29.28 -5.56 -6.55
C GLN A 69 30.70 -5.01 -6.64
N GLN A 70 31.07 -4.08 -5.75
CA GLN A 70 32.42 -3.50 -5.72
C GLN A 70 33.48 -4.55 -5.37
N GLN A 71 33.19 -5.46 -4.43
CA GLN A 71 34.09 -6.57 -4.12
C GLN A 71 34.35 -7.47 -5.33
N LEU A 72 33.29 -7.82 -6.06
CA LEU A 72 33.39 -8.64 -7.28
C LEU A 72 34.21 -7.93 -8.37
N GLN A 73 33.95 -6.63 -8.59
CA GLN A 73 34.72 -5.83 -9.56
C GLN A 73 36.21 -5.76 -9.21
N ASN A 74 36.52 -5.52 -7.93
CA ASN A 74 37.92 -5.46 -7.47
C ASN A 74 38.60 -6.83 -7.59
N ALA A 75 37.89 -7.92 -7.29
CA ALA A 75 38.42 -9.27 -7.43
C ALA A 75 38.70 -9.62 -8.90
N ALA A 76 37.77 -9.25 -9.80
CA ALA A 76 37.98 -9.45 -11.26
C ALA A 76 39.13 -8.63 -11.81
N ALA A 77 39.27 -7.36 -11.41
CA ALA A 77 40.36 -6.50 -11.82
C ALA A 77 41.71 -7.05 -11.34
N ASN A 78 41.81 -7.46 -10.06
CA ASN A 78 43.02 -8.09 -9.51
C ASN A 78 43.38 -9.38 -10.24
N PHE A 79 42.37 -10.22 -10.53
CA PHE A 79 42.59 -11.44 -11.32
C PHE A 79 43.19 -11.13 -12.69
N GLN A 80 42.60 -10.19 -13.45
CA GLN A 80 43.10 -9.78 -14.77
C GLN A 80 44.55 -9.27 -14.72
N GLN A 81 44.86 -8.41 -13.74
CA GLN A 81 46.22 -7.89 -13.56
C GLN A 81 47.23 -9.00 -13.31
N LYS A 82 46.89 -9.96 -12.41
CA LYS A 82 47.80 -11.07 -12.09
C LYS A 82 47.95 -12.08 -13.23
N VAL A 83 46.92 -12.29 -14.04
CA VAL A 83 47.02 -13.10 -15.26
C VAL A 83 48.00 -12.45 -16.24
N GLN A 84 47.96 -11.13 -16.45
CA GLN A 84 48.90 -10.40 -17.31
C GLN A 84 50.35 -10.48 -16.81
N GLN A 85 50.54 -10.60 -15.50
CA GLN A 85 51.84 -10.76 -14.87
C GLN A 85 52.35 -12.23 -14.84
N ASN A 86 51.62 -13.17 -15.45
CA ASN A 86 51.87 -14.62 -15.37
C ASN A 86 52.00 -15.14 -13.93
N ALA A 87 51.28 -14.53 -12.98
CA ALA A 87 51.35 -14.87 -11.55
C ALA A 87 50.58 -16.13 -11.15
N TYR A 88 49.82 -16.75 -12.06
CA TYR A 88 49.04 -17.94 -11.82
C TYR A 88 49.40 -19.09 -12.75
N THR A 89 49.37 -20.33 -12.24
CA THR A 89 49.28 -21.51 -13.08
C THR A 89 47.93 -21.56 -13.79
N ARG A 90 47.83 -22.36 -14.85
CA ARG A 90 46.57 -22.55 -15.57
C ARG A 90 45.43 -23.01 -14.64
N GLU A 91 45.71 -24.02 -13.78
CA GLU A 91 44.75 -24.58 -12.83
C GLU A 91 44.28 -23.52 -11.82
N GLN A 92 45.20 -22.70 -11.30
CA GLN A 92 44.88 -21.59 -10.42
C GLN A 92 43.98 -20.55 -11.10
N ALA A 93 44.30 -20.20 -12.33
CA ALA A 93 43.50 -19.24 -13.09
C ALA A 93 42.07 -19.75 -13.35
N GLU A 94 41.94 -21.02 -13.75
CA GLU A 94 40.63 -21.67 -13.96
C GLU A 94 39.82 -21.72 -12.67
N ALA A 95 40.42 -22.05 -11.53
CA ALA A 95 39.77 -22.09 -10.23
C ALA A 95 39.27 -20.70 -9.77
N ILE A 96 40.07 -19.64 -9.96
CA ILE A 96 39.72 -18.27 -9.63
C ILE A 96 38.56 -17.79 -10.53
N GLN A 97 38.65 -18.04 -11.85
CA GLN A 97 37.62 -17.69 -12.80
C GLN A 97 36.27 -18.34 -12.43
N ALA A 98 36.27 -19.64 -12.10
CA ALA A 98 35.08 -20.34 -11.62
C ALA A 98 34.54 -19.76 -10.29
N GLY A 99 35.44 -19.30 -9.42
CA GLY A 99 35.09 -18.58 -8.18
C GLY A 99 34.42 -17.24 -8.45
N LEU A 100 34.91 -16.43 -9.36
CA LEU A 100 34.33 -15.16 -9.77
C LEU A 100 32.93 -15.37 -10.41
N GLN A 101 32.79 -16.40 -11.23
CA GLN A 101 31.51 -16.75 -11.83
C GLN A 101 30.48 -17.15 -10.77
N ARG A 102 30.89 -17.94 -9.76
CA ARG A 102 30.02 -18.26 -8.62
C ARG A 102 29.62 -17.02 -7.84
N GLN A 103 30.57 -16.13 -7.51
CA GLN A 103 30.26 -14.88 -6.81
C GLN A 103 29.26 -13.98 -7.58
N ASN A 104 29.38 -13.94 -8.93
CA ASN A 104 28.42 -13.21 -9.75
C ASN A 104 27.00 -13.82 -9.67
N ASN A 105 26.90 -15.14 -9.75
CA ASN A 105 25.62 -15.84 -9.60
C ASN A 105 25.03 -15.63 -8.19
N ASP A 106 25.87 -15.73 -7.15
CA ASP A 106 25.46 -15.50 -5.77
C ASP A 106 24.95 -14.08 -5.56
N LEU A 107 25.54 -13.09 -6.22
CA LEU A 107 25.07 -11.70 -6.17
C LEU A 107 23.68 -11.55 -6.81
N GLN A 108 23.43 -12.23 -7.94
CA GLN A 108 22.10 -12.23 -8.57
C GLN A 108 21.05 -12.88 -7.66
N VAL A 109 21.36 -14.03 -7.07
CA VAL A 109 20.49 -14.72 -6.12
C VAL A 109 20.23 -13.87 -4.89
N LEU A 110 21.27 -13.22 -4.36
CA LEU A 110 21.14 -12.29 -3.21
C LEU A 110 20.21 -11.13 -3.54
N ASN A 111 20.37 -10.51 -4.72
CA ASN A 111 19.50 -9.41 -5.16
C ASN A 111 18.05 -9.85 -5.23
N GLN A 112 17.76 -10.99 -5.86
CA GLN A 112 16.41 -11.53 -5.95
C GLN A 112 15.80 -11.81 -4.57
N ARG A 113 16.58 -12.42 -3.66
CA ARG A 113 16.15 -12.71 -2.30
C ARG A 113 15.81 -11.43 -1.53
N LEU A 114 16.72 -10.44 -1.55
CA LEU A 114 16.52 -9.18 -0.82
C LEU A 114 15.33 -8.37 -1.37
N SER A 115 15.12 -8.41 -2.70
CA SER A 115 13.95 -7.78 -3.33
C SER A 115 12.65 -8.44 -2.88
N THR A 116 12.62 -9.77 -2.86
CA THR A 116 11.45 -10.54 -2.38
C THR A 116 11.19 -10.29 -0.89
N GLU A 117 12.23 -10.26 -0.07
CA GLU A 117 12.11 -9.94 1.37
C GLU A 117 11.57 -8.53 1.60
N PHE A 118 12.00 -7.56 0.80
CA PHE A 118 11.52 -6.18 0.88
C PHE A 118 10.05 -6.07 0.47
N GLN A 119 9.66 -6.75 -0.62
CA GLN A 119 8.27 -6.80 -1.08
C GLN A 119 7.37 -7.44 -0.02
N ASN A 120 7.76 -8.59 0.53
CA ASN A 120 7.01 -9.27 1.57
C ASN A 120 6.82 -8.40 2.83
N GLU A 121 7.84 -7.62 3.19
CA GLU A 121 7.74 -6.68 4.32
C GLU A 121 6.75 -5.55 4.03
N THR A 122 6.79 -5.01 2.81
CA THR A 122 5.84 -3.97 2.35
C THR A 122 4.40 -4.50 2.35
N ASP A 123 4.19 -5.73 1.90
CA ASP A 123 2.86 -6.36 1.88
C ASP A 123 2.33 -6.60 3.30
N LYS A 124 3.20 -7.06 4.22
CA LYS A 124 2.85 -7.19 5.65
C LYS A 124 2.45 -5.85 6.26
N TYR A 125 3.20 -4.79 5.94
CA TYR A 125 2.87 -3.44 6.38
C TYR A 125 1.50 -2.99 5.87
N ASN A 126 1.26 -3.12 4.56
CA ASN A 126 -0.01 -2.73 3.94
C ASN A 126 -1.20 -3.50 4.52
N LYS A 127 -1.00 -4.80 4.80
CA LYS A 127 -2.00 -5.61 5.47
C LYS A 127 -2.26 -5.12 6.89
N ALA A 128 -1.23 -4.91 7.69
CA ALA A 128 -1.35 -4.46 9.07
C ALA A 128 -2.00 -3.07 9.18
N LEU A 129 -1.69 -2.16 8.26
CA LEU A 129 -2.32 -0.85 8.16
C LEU A 129 -3.83 -0.99 7.90
N ARG A 130 -4.20 -1.79 6.91
CA ARG A 130 -5.61 -2.05 6.56
C ARG A 130 -6.37 -2.67 7.74
N ASP A 131 -5.80 -3.73 8.33
CA ASP A 131 -6.39 -4.42 9.46
C ASP A 131 -6.59 -3.45 10.65
N SER A 132 -5.60 -2.59 10.92
CA SER A 132 -5.67 -1.58 11.99
C SER A 132 -6.79 -0.56 11.75
N ILE A 133 -6.91 -0.04 10.53
CA ILE A 133 -7.96 0.92 10.16
C ILE A 133 -9.33 0.24 10.25
N GLN A 134 -9.49 -0.95 9.69
CA GLN A 134 -10.77 -1.67 9.70
C GLN A 134 -11.22 -2.02 11.13
N HIS A 135 -10.29 -2.49 11.95
CA HIS A 135 -10.57 -2.78 13.36
C HIS A 135 -11.00 -1.53 14.13
N PHE A 136 -10.26 -0.43 13.96
CA PHE A 136 -10.63 0.84 14.59
C PHE A 136 -11.99 1.33 14.12
N LEU A 137 -12.28 1.33 12.82
CA LEU A 137 -13.56 1.77 12.28
C LEU A 137 -14.73 0.90 12.77
N ALA A 138 -14.53 -0.41 12.92
CA ALA A 138 -15.54 -1.29 13.49
C ALA A 138 -15.88 -0.92 14.94
N LEU A 139 -14.88 -0.56 15.74
CA LEU A 139 -15.08 -0.07 17.11
C LEU A 139 -15.70 1.32 17.15
N TYR A 140 -15.22 2.24 16.33
CA TYR A 140 -15.69 3.62 16.20
C TYR A 140 -17.17 3.68 15.78
N ASN A 141 -17.57 2.76 14.91
CA ASN A 141 -18.93 2.67 14.38
C ASN A 141 -19.84 1.66 15.13
N LYS A 142 -19.46 1.25 16.35
CA LYS A 142 -20.18 0.24 17.12
C LYS A 142 -21.65 0.64 17.36
N ASP A 143 -21.90 1.93 17.55
CA ASP A 143 -23.26 2.48 17.75
C ASP A 143 -24.02 2.69 16.43
N LYS A 144 -23.53 2.12 15.32
CA LYS A 144 -24.09 2.28 13.96
C LYS A 144 -24.33 3.74 13.57
N LYS A 145 -23.39 4.60 13.95
CA LYS A 145 -23.42 6.04 13.66
C LYS A 145 -23.43 6.31 12.16
N TYR A 146 -22.70 5.47 11.39
CA TYR A 146 -22.63 5.55 9.93
C TYR A 146 -23.11 4.24 9.30
N THR A 147 -23.83 4.35 8.20
CA THR A 147 -24.22 3.21 7.35
C THR A 147 -23.06 2.82 6.42
N LEU A 148 -22.27 3.81 6.00
CA LEU A 148 -21.15 3.64 5.08
C LEU A 148 -20.03 4.63 5.42
N ILE A 149 -18.80 4.13 5.44
CA ILE A 149 -17.59 4.96 5.55
C ILE A 149 -16.76 4.68 4.30
N LEU A 150 -16.53 5.72 3.51
CA LEU A 150 -15.79 5.65 2.27
C LEU A 150 -14.31 6.04 2.50
N SER A 151 -13.42 5.45 1.72
CA SER A 151 -12.06 5.95 1.62
C SER A 151 -11.99 7.01 0.51
N LYS A 152 -11.35 8.15 0.78
CA LYS A 152 -10.99 9.15 -0.23
C LYS A 152 -9.50 9.00 -0.51
N ALA A 153 -9.16 8.54 -1.71
CA ALA A 153 -7.79 8.36 -2.18
C ALA A 153 -7.72 8.73 -3.67
N GLY A 154 -6.83 9.64 -4.03
CA GLY A 154 -6.78 10.15 -5.40
C GLY A 154 -8.15 10.63 -5.87
N ASP A 155 -8.55 10.21 -7.06
CA ASP A 155 -9.78 10.66 -7.74
C ASP A 155 -11.00 9.76 -7.53
N ASN A 156 -10.94 8.80 -6.59
CA ASN A 156 -12.06 7.87 -6.37
C ASN A 156 -13.30 8.55 -5.74
N LEU A 157 -13.14 9.71 -5.11
CA LEU A 157 -14.20 10.54 -4.56
C LEU A 157 -13.93 11.99 -4.95
N LEU A 158 -14.58 12.46 -6.03
CA LEU A 158 -14.31 13.77 -6.60
C LEU A 158 -14.84 14.94 -5.74
N TYR A 159 -15.95 14.71 -5.05
CA TYR A 159 -16.57 15.71 -4.17
C TYR A 159 -17.25 15.02 -2.97
N ALA A 160 -17.06 15.57 -1.80
CA ALA A 160 -17.85 15.29 -0.61
C ALA A 160 -17.87 16.54 0.27
N ASP A 161 -18.98 16.74 0.96
CA ASP A 161 -19.09 17.82 1.94
C ASP A 161 -18.15 17.56 3.12
N LYS A 162 -17.49 18.62 3.59
CA LYS A 162 -16.61 18.56 4.77
C LYS A 162 -17.29 18.07 6.04
N ALA A 163 -18.60 18.26 6.16
CA ALA A 163 -19.37 17.75 7.27
C ALA A 163 -19.40 16.21 7.36
N LEU A 164 -19.05 15.52 6.26
CA LEU A 164 -18.95 14.07 6.20
C LEU A 164 -17.53 13.55 6.49
N ASP A 165 -16.56 14.46 6.69
CA ASP A 165 -15.18 14.11 6.95
C ASP A 165 -14.95 13.72 8.40
N ILE A 166 -14.59 12.46 8.64
CA ILE A 166 -14.22 11.93 9.96
C ILE A 166 -12.72 11.63 10.07
N THR A 167 -11.92 12.10 9.14
CA THR A 167 -10.48 11.78 9.04
C THR A 167 -9.73 12.08 10.33
N ASN A 168 -9.94 13.25 10.91
CA ASN A 168 -9.23 13.67 12.13
C ASN A 168 -9.60 12.80 13.34
N ASP A 169 -10.87 12.44 13.50
CA ASP A 169 -11.32 11.55 14.56
C ASP A 169 -10.69 10.16 14.44
N VAL A 170 -10.64 9.65 13.20
CA VAL A 170 -10.04 8.35 12.90
C VAL A 170 -8.54 8.37 13.19
N ILE A 171 -7.81 9.40 12.74
CA ILE A 171 -6.37 9.54 12.99
C ILE A 171 -6.09 9.67 14.50
N ALA A 172 -6.87 10.48 15.21
CA ALA A 172 -6.70 10.64 16.67
C ALA A 172 -6.91 9.31 17.40
N GLY A 173 -7.95 8.57 17.04
CA GLY A 173 -8.23 7.27 17.63
C GLY A 173 -7.19 6.22 17.30
N LEU A 174 -6.77 6.12 16.05
CA LEU A 174 -5.68 5.23 15.62
C LEU A 174 -4.38 5.54 16.36
N ASN A 175 -4.01 6.82 16.48
CA ASN A 175 -2.81 7.25 17.19
C ASN A 175 -2.87 6.98 18.71
N LYS A 176 -4.06 7.03 19.30
CA LYS A 176 -4.27 6.68 20.71
C LYS A 176 -4.13 5.17 20.96
N ALA A 177 -4.59 4.37 20.03
CA ALA A 177 -4.54 2.90 20.14
C ALA A 177 -3.14 2.33 19.78
N TYR A 178 -2.36 3.05 18.97
CA TYR A 178 -1.08 2.58 18.49
C TYR A 178 0.00 2.65 19.58
N LYS A 179 0.69 1.53 19.76
CA LYS A 179 1.91 1.45 20.57
C LYS A 179 3.09 1.28 19.62
N SER A 180 4.06 2.16 19.70
CA SER A 180 5.26 2.08 18.85
C SER A 180 6.08 0.82 19.16
N VAL A 181 6.86 0.36 18.19
CA VAL A 181 7.78 -0.79 18.37
C VAL A 181 8.80 -0.51 19.50
N ALA A 182 9.16 0.75 19.72
CA ALA A 182 10.04 1.16 20.81
C ALA A 182 9.37 1.00 22.18
N GLU A 183 8.07 1.33 22.29
CA GLU A 183 7.29 1.17 23.53
C GLU A 183 7.07 -0.30 23.86
N ILE A 184 6.80 -1.15 22.86
CA ILE A 184 6.65 -2.60 23.05
C ILE A 184 7.96 -3.20 23.57
N LYS A 185 9.11 -2.88 22.96
CA LYS A 185 10.42 -3.35 23.40
C LYS A 185 10.82 -2.84 24.80
N ALA A 186 10.33 -1.67 25.22
CA ALA A 186 10.58 -1.12 26.55
C ALA A 186 9.79 -1.86 27.63
N VAL A 187 8.60 -2.36 27.31
CA VAL A 187 7.77 -3.16 28.23
C VAL A 187 8.36 -4.56 28.41
N ASP A 188 8.84 -5.18 27.33
CA ASP A 188 9.45 -6.53 27.40
C ASP A 188 10.79 -6.56 28.17
N LYS A 189 11.52 -5.44 28.20
CA LYS A 189 12.77 -5.32 28.99
C LYS A 189 12.54 -5.09 30.51
N LYS A 190 11.29 -4.80 30.91
CA LYS A 190 10.92 -4.59 32.33
C LYS A 190 10.26 -5.80 32.98
N LYS A 191 10.11 -6.89 32.26
CA LYS A 191 9.73 -8.20 32.76
C LYS A 191 10.95 -9.12 32.85
#